data_fdfaa49fdb05ed34ca1459d99727d731
#
_entry.id   fdfaa49fdb05ed34ca1459d99727d731
#
_cell.length_a   1.000
_cell.length_b   1.000
_cell.length_c   1.000
_cell.angle_alpha   90.00
_cell.angle_beta   90.00
_cell.angle_gamma   90.00
#
_symmetry.space_group_name_H-M   'P 1'
#
loop_
_entity.id
_entity.type
_entity.pdbx_description
1 polymer ?
#
loop_
_entity_poly.entity_id
_entity_poly.type
_entity_poly.pdbx_seq_one_letter_code
_entity_poly.pdbx_strand_id
1 'polypeptide(L)'
;MALKAIIHKASLEISDLDRQLYADHAFTIARHPSETDERMMIRILAFALNVPPNEDRGSLEFAKDMWEPDEPALWQKDLTGRIEHWIEVGQPDEKRILRASSNAGKSTVISFASSTNVWWKDAGPKSTRARNLSVWQIPSEQSQALARLAERETSKVGS
;
A
#
# COMPACT_ATOMS: atom_id res chain seq x y z
N MET A 1 -9.54 -6.43 25.53
CA MET A 1 -10.44 -6.99 24.53
C MET A 1 -9.74 -7.13 23.19
N ALA A 2 -9.94 -8.24 22.55
CA ALA A 2 -9.36 -8.44 21.22
C ALA A 2 -10.11 -7.59 20.20
N LEU A 3 -9.37 -6.87 19.36
CA LEU A 3 -9.93 -6.15 18.24
C LEU A 3 -10.29 -7.13 17.13
N LYS A 4 -11.47 -6.97 16.57
CA LYS A 4 -11.93 -7.82 15.47
C LYS A 4 -11.67 -7.13 14.14
N ALA A 5 -11.01 -7.84 13.24
CA ALA A 5 -10.86 -7.39 11.88
C ALA A 5 -12.21 -7.46 11.15
N ILE A 6 -12.42 -6.54 10.24
CA ILE A 6 -13.53 -6.58 9.29
C ILE A 6 -12.97 -7.19 8.01
N ILE A 7 -13.51 -8.34 7.61
CA ILE A 7 -12.96 -9.10 6.49
C ILE A 7 -13.70 -8.73 5.22
N HIS A 8 -12.93 -8.36 4.21
CA HIS A 8 -13.43 -8.09 2.87
C HIS A 8 -12.80 -9.07 1.88
N LYS A 9 -13.58 -9.52 0.93
CA LYS A 9 -13.06 -10.27 -0.21
C LYS A 9 -12.93 -9.32 -1.38
N ALA A 10 -11.79 -9.36 -2.04
CA ALA A 10 -11.52 -8.51 -3.18
C ALA A 10 -11.11 -9.37 -4.38
N SER A 11 -11.62 -8.99 -5.54
CA SER A 11 -11.19 -9.55 -6.81
C SER A 11 -10.64 -8.41 -7.65
N LEU A 12 -9.43 -8.55 -8.12
CA LEU A 12 -8.71 -7.52 -8.84
C LEU A 12 -8.25 -8.05 -10.19
N GLU A 13 -8.68 -7.38 -11.24
CA GLU A 13 -8.26 -7.68 -12.60
C GLU A 13 -7.30 -6.58 -13.04
N ILE A 14 -6.06 -6.97 -13.37
CA ILE A 14 -5.02 -6.04 -13.77
C ILE A 14 -4.73 -6.23 -15.24
N SER A 15 -4.80 -5.12 -15.98
CA SER A 15 -4.37 -5.06 -17.37
C SER A 15 -3.51 -3.82 -17.52
N ASP A 16 -2.19 -4.01 -17.59
CA ASP A 16 -1.23 -2.92 -17.68
C ASP A 16 -0.40 -3.11 -18.95
N LEU A 17 -0.70 -2.30 -19.94
CA LEU A 17 -0.05 -2.38 -21.26
C LEU A 17 1.42 -1.97 -21.21
N ASP A 18 1.75 -1.02 -20.35
CA ASP A 18 3.13 -0.52 -20.24
C ASP A 18 4.06 -1.56 -19.64
N ARG A 19 3.58 -2.30 -18.63
CA ARG A 19 4.34 -3.38 -18.00
C ARG A 19 4.09 -4.74 -18.66
N GLN A 20 3.19 -4.80 -19.64
CA GLN A 20 2.73 -6.05 -20.25
C GLN A 20 2.27 -7.05 -19.19
N LEU A 21 1.60 -6.55 -18.18
CA LEU A 21 1.10 -7.34 -17.05
C LEU A 21 -0.41 -7.54 -17.20
N TYR A 22 -0.81 -8.80 -17.25
CA TYR A 22 -2.21 -9.20 -17.28
C TYR A 22 -2.38 -10.25 -16.19
N ALA A 23 -3.10 -9.91 -15.15
CA ALA A 23 -3.25 -10.81 -14.02
C ALA A 23 -4.57 -10.57 -13.29
N ASP A 24 -5.13 -11.67 -12.80
CA ASP A 24 -6.30 -11.64 -11.94
C ASP A 24 -5.85 -12.06 -10.55
N HIS A 25 -6.28 -11.30 -9.56
CA HIS A 25 -6.01 -11.61 -8.16
C HIS A 25 -7.31 -11.64 -7.38
N ALA A 26 -7.47 -12.68 -6.58
CA ALA A 26 -8.55 -12.76 -5.60
C ALA A 26 -7.90 -12.91 -4.24
N PHE A 27 -8.26 -12.05 -3.29
CA PHE A 27 -7.69 -12.11 -1.96
C PHE A 27 -8.70 -11.66 -0.91
N THR A 28 -8.40 -12.04 0.32
CA THR A 28 -9.13 -11.58 1.49
C THR A 28 -8.27 -10.53 2.18
N ILE A 29 -8.85 -9.37 2.47
CA ILE A 29 -8.16 -8.29 3.14
C ILE A 29 -8.84 -8.01 4.48
N ALA A 30 -8.04 -7.88 5.53
CA ALA A 30 -8.52 -7.55 6.86
C ALA A 30 -8.42 -6.05 7.08
N ARG A 31 -9.55 -5.39 7.35
CA ARG A 31 -9.56 -3.99 7.72
C ARG A 31 -9.50 -3.88 9.25
N HIS A 32 -8.52 -3.12 9.73
CA HIS A 32 -8.45 -2.80 11.16
C HIS A 32 -9.68 -1.97 11.56
N PRO A 33 -10.26 -2.17 12.76
CA PRO A 33 -11.42 -1.39 13.19
C PRO A 33 -11.21 0.13 13.14
N SER A 34 -9.98 0.59 13.29
CA SER A 34 -9.62 2.01 13.23
C SER A 34 -9.24 2.48 11.83
N GLU A 35 -9.22 1.60 10.85
CA GLU A 35 -8.91 1.94 9.47
C GLU A 35 -10.17 2.36 8.73
N THR A 36 -10.07 3.42 7.92
CA THR A 36 -11.17 3.83 7.05
C THR A 36 -11.28 2.91 5.83
N ASP A 37 -12.46 2.84 5.24
CA ASP A 37 -12.63 2.14 3.96
C ASP A 37 -11.75 2.75 2.87
N GLU A 38 -11.62 4.08 2.87
CA GLU A 38 -10.74 4.78 1.94
C GLU A 38 -9.30 4.24 2.02
N ARG A 39 -8.74 4.16 3.22
CA ARG A 39 -7.37 3.67 3.38
C ARG A 39 -7.22 2.21 2.95
N MET A 40 -8.19 1.37 3.29
CA MET A 40 -8.21 -0.03 2.86
C MET A 40 -8.18 -0.13 1.33
N MET A 41 -9.00 0.68 0.66
CA MET A 41 -9.03 0.69 -0.81
C MET A 41 -7.71 1.18 -1.40
N ILE A 42 -7.02 2.11 -0.74
CA ILE A 42 -5.69 2.52 -1.17
C ILE A 42 -4.67 1.38 -1.02
N ARG A 43 -4.80 0.53 -0.01
CA ARG A 43 -3.95 -0.67 0.09
C ARG A 43 -4.15 -1.61 -1.09
N ILE A 44 -5.39 -1.78 -1.53
CA ILE A 44 -5.69 -2.61 -2.71
C ILE A 44 -5.09 -1.97 -3.96
N LEU A 45 -5.22 -0.66 -4.10
CA LEU A 45 -4.60 0.07 -5.21
C LEU A 45 -3.08 -0.05 -5.18
N ALA A 46 -2.48 0.03 -4.00
CA ALA A 46 -1.04 -0.15 -3.82
C ALA A 46 -0.59 -1.52 -4.33
N PHE A 47 -1.37 -2.56 -4.05
CA PHE A 47 -1.09 -3.89 -4.60
C PHE A 47 -1.13 -3.87 -6.13
N ALA A 48 -2.19 -3.31 -6.71
CA ALA A 48 -2.35 -3.26 -8.16
C ALA A 48 -1.21 -2.52 -8.87
N LEU A 49 -0.74 -1.43 -8.27
CA LEU A 49 0.32 -0.61 -8.84
C LEU A 49 1.71 -1.23 -8.72
N ASN A 50 1.92 -2.13 -7.76
CA ASN A 50 3.25 -2.60 -7.39
C ASN A 50 3.44 -4.11 -7.48
N VAL A 51 2.40 -4.87 -7.83
CA VAL A 51 2.55 -6.31 -7.97
C VAL A 51 3.58 -6.63 -9.05
N PRO A 52 4.57 -7.50 -8.75
CA PRO A 52 5.60 -7.80 -9.73
C PRO A 52 5.05 -8.70 -10.85
N PRO A 53 5.66 -8.65 -12.05
CA PRO A 53 5.21 -9.47 -13.18
C PRO A 53 5.45 -10.96 -12.97
N ASN A 54 6.38 -11.34 -12.10
CA ASN A 54 6.66 -12.71 -11.70
C ASN A 54 7.12 -12.72 -10.24
N GLU A 55 7.29 -13.91 -9.68
CA GLU A 55 7.68 -14.05 -8.28
C GLU A 55 9.15 -14.45 -8.10
N ASP A 56 10.00 -14.15 -9.07
CA ASP A 56 11.43 -14.51 -9.02
C ASP A 56 12.12 -13.88 -7.80
N ARG A 57 11.65 -12.71 -7.36
CA ARG A 57 12.14 -12.01 -6.18
C ARG A 57 11.09 -11.95 -5.07
N GLY A 58 10.26 -12.96 -5.00
CA GLY A 58 9.21 -13.07 -4.01
C GLY A 58 7.89 -12.46 -4.46
N SER A 59 6.85 -12.70 -3.67
CA SER A 59 5.51 -12.18 -3.94
C SER A 59 5.24 -10.94 -3.12
N LEU A 60 4.40 -10.06 -3.66
CA LEU A 60 3.89 -8.91 -2.92
C LEU A 60 2.76 -9.36 -2.02
N GLU A 61 2.83 -9.02 -0.75
CA GLU A 61 1.86 -9.44 0.25
C GLU A 61 1.39 -8.27 1.10
N PHE A 62 0.15 -8.35 1.58
CA PHE A 62 -0.31 -7.45 2.63
C PHE A 62 0.36 -7.83 3.94
N ALA A 63 1.04 -6.87 4.58
CA ALA A 63 1.64 -7.06 5.87
C ALA A 63 0.64 -6.73 6.97
N LYS A 64 1.06 -6.80 8.24
CA LYS A 64 0.15 -6.59 9.36
C LYS A 64 -0.27 -5.14 9.58
N ASP A 65 0.51 -4.19 9.06
CA ASP A 65 0.14 -2.77 9.01
C ASP A 65 -0.27 -2.23 10.40
N MET A 66 -1.52 -1.80 10.55
CA MET A 66 -2.00 -1.23 11.81
C MET A 66 -2.04 -2.22 12.97
N TRP A 67 -1.96 -3.53 12.71
CA TRP A 67 -1.88 -4.56 13.73
C TRP A 67 -0.49 -4.71 14.34
N GLU A 68 0.53 -4.31 13.58
CA GLU A 68 1.93 -4.41 14.00
C GLU A 68 2.69 -3.15 13.54
N PRO A 69 3.06 -2.26 14.48
CA PRO A 69 3.72 -0.99 14.11
C PRO A 69 5.02 -1.14 13.33
N ASP A 70 5.69 -2.28 13.45
CA ASP A 70 6.96 -2.50 12.77
C ASP A 70 6.80 -3.04 11.35
N GLU A 71 5.58 -3.28 10.90
CA GLU A 71 5.30 -3.76 9.56
C GLU A 71 4.64 -2.68 8.70
N PRO A 72 4.92 -2.66 7.39
CA PRO A 72 4.26 -1.73 6.48
C PRO A 72 2.87 -2.19 6.08
N ALA A 73 2.23 -1.45 5.17
CA ALA A 73 0.97 -1.86 4.58
C ALA A 73 1.15 -3.10 3.67
N LEU A 74 2.21 -3.09 2.86
CA LEU A 74 2.56 -4.21 1.99
C LEU A 74 4.08 -4.34 1.94
N TRP A 75 4.54 -5.54 1.65
CA TRP A 75 5.95 -5.78 1.33
C TRP A 75 6.11 -6.95 0.38
N GLN A 76 7.24 -6.95 -0.29
CA GLN A 76 7.70 -8.06 -1.10
C GLN A 76 8.99 -8.59 -0.47
N LYS A 77 9.00 -9.85 -0.07
CA LYS A 77 10.17 -10.51 0.49
C LYS A 77 10.62 -11.63 -0.44
N ASP A 78 11.92 -11.72 -0.67
CA ASP A 78 12.46 -12.84 -1.41
C ASP A 78 12.51 -14.12 -0.56
N LEU A 79 12.98 -15.20 -1.13
CA LEU A 79 13.05 -16.51 -0.45
C LEU A 79 14.03 -16.52 0.73
N THR A 80 14.95 -15.55 0.79
CA THR A 80 15.90 -15.42 1.91
C THR A 80 15.33 -14.58 3.06
N GLY A 81 14.17 -13.97 2.87
CA GLY A 81 13.58 -13.07 3.84
C GLY A 81 13.99 -11.61 3.65
N ARG A 82 14.81 -11.32 2.65
CA ARG A 82 15.18 -9.94 2.34
C ARG A 82 13.96 -9.19 1.81
N ILE A 83 13.78 -7.95 2.31
CA ILE A 83 12.69 -7.10 1.85
C ILE A 83 13.13 -6.40 0.56
N GLU A 84 12.54 -6.81 -0.55
CA GLU A 84 12.78 -6.20 -1.85
C GLU A 84 12.04 -4.87 -1.99
N HIS A 85 10.81 -4.79 -1.46
CA HIS A 85 9.98 -3.61 -1.57
C HIS A 85 9.16 -3.42 -0.30
N TRP A 86 9.22 -2.23 0.27
CA TRP A 86 8.46 -1.82 1.45
C TRP A 86 7.49 -0.72 1.04
N ILE A 87 6.21 -0.92 1.28
CA ILE A 87 5.17 0.02 0.84
C ILE A 87 4.37 0.49 2.05
N GLU A 88 4.42 1.81 2.29
CA GLU A 88 3.63 2.49 3.31
C GLU A 88 2.42 3.16 2.67
N VAL A 89 1.30 3.15 3.37
CA VAL A 89 0.10 3.88 2.97
C VAL A 89 -0.21 4.90 4.06
N GLY A 90 -0.25 6.16 3.70
CA GLY A 90 -0.51 7.25 4.64
C GLY A 90 0.58 8.31 4.63
N GLN A 91 0.83 8.89 5.80
CA GLN A 91 1.79 9.98 5.97
C GLN A 91 2.79 9.62 7.07
N PRO A 92 3.73 8.72 6.80
CA PRO A 92 4.72 8.33 7.79
C PRO A 92 5.67 9.49 8.10
N ASP A 93 6.19 9.51 9.33
CA ASP A 93 7.20 10.49 9.70
C ASP A 93 8.57 10.15 9.08
N GLU A 94 9.51 11.07 9.21
CA GLU A 94 10.84 10.92 8.64
C GLU A 94 11.55 9.66 9.17
N LYS A 95 11.41 9.37 10.46
CA LYS A 95 12.07 8.19 11.06
C LYS A 95 11.60 6.91 10.40
N ARG A 96 10.29 6.81 10.18
CA ARG A 96 9.70 5.63 9.56
C ARG A 96 10.11 5.52 8.10
N ILE A 97 10.15 6.64 7.38
CA ILE A 97 10.62 6.67 5.99
C ILE A 97 12.07 6.19 5.88
N LEU A 98 12.95 6.72 6.72
CA LEU A 98 14.36 6.35 6.70
C LEU A 98 14.57 4.89 7.10
N ARG A 99 13.80 4.41 8.07
CA ARG A 99 13.84 3.01 8.48
C ARG A 99 13.43 2.08 7.34
N ALA A 100 12.34 2.41 6.65
CA ALA A 100 11.89 1.64 5.49
C ALA A 100 12.95 1.61 4.40
N SER A 101 13.52 2.76 4.11
CA SER A 101 14.58 2.90 3.10
C SER A 101 15.80 2.06 3.42
N SER A 102 16.23 2.02 4.69
CA SER A 102 17.42 1.26 5.08
C SER A 102 17.17 -0.25 5.16
N ASN A 103 15.93 -0.68 5.34
CA ASN A 103 15.59 -2.10 5.52
C ASN A 103 15.15 -2.79 4.22
N ALA A 104 14.99 -2.07 3.13
CA ALA A 104 14.45 -2.61 1.90
C ALA A 104 15.26 -2.16 0.70
N GLY A 105 15.19 -2.92 -0.38
CA GLY A 105 15.82 -2.55 -1.64
C GLY A 105 15.12 -1.35 -2.30
N LYS A 106 13.80 -1.25 -2.11
CA LYS A 106 12.98 -0.15 -2.61
C LYS A 106 11.94 0.21 -1.56
N SER A 107 11.65 1.49 -1.41
CA SER A 107 10.59 1.94 -0.52
C SER A 107 9.63 2.87 -1.26
N THR A 108 8.35 2.74 -0.96
CA THR A 108 7.29 3.53 -1.59
C THR A 108 6.34 4.01 -0.50
N VAL A 109 5.93 5.26 -0.60
CA VAL A 109 4.88 5.83 0.23
C VAL A 109 3.74 6.27 -0.68
N ILE A 110 2.53 5.84 -0.35
CA ILE A 110 1.33 6.26 -1.08
C ILE A 110 0.47 7.06 -0.12
N SER A 111 0.37 8.35 -0.37
CA SER A 111 -0.42 9.29 0.41
C SER A 111 -1.67 9.70 -0.37
N PHE A 112 -2.78 9.89 0.31
CA PHE A 112 -4.06 10.12 -0.36
C PHE A 112 -4.91 11.24 0.25
N ALA A 113 -4.52 11.77 1.39
CA ALA A 113 -5.29 12.83 2.04
C ALA A 113 -4.98 14.20 1.46
N SER A 114 -5.91 15.14 1.62
CA SER A 114 -5.70 16.54 1.20
C SER A 114 -4.52 17.21 1.92
N SER A 115 -4.13 16.69 3.08
CA SER A 115 -2.96 17.16 3.85
C SER A 115 -1.62 16.65 3.30
N THR A 116 -1.60 15.91 2.21
CA THR A 116 -0.37 15.33 1.65
C THR A 116 0.70 16.39 1.39
N ASN A 117 0.33 17.52 0.81
CA ASN A 117 1.29 18.58 0.50
C ASN A 117 1.94 19.18 1.76
N VAL A 118 1.16 19.36 2.81
CA VAL A 118 1.66 19.88 4.10
C VAL A 118 2.62 18.88 4.72
N TRP A 119 2.23 17.62 4.76
CA TRP A 119 3.07 16.55 5.27
C TRP A 119 4.40 16.46 4.50
N TRP A 120 4.34 16.47 3.18
CA TRP A 120 5.54 16.31 2.36
C TRP A 120 6.47 17.54 2.43
N LYS A 121 5.93 18.72 2.62
CA LYS A 121 6.75 19.90 2.86
C LYS A 121 7.67 19.75 4.07
N ASP A 122 7.18 19.07 5.11
CA ASP A 122 7.97 18.82 6.32
C ASP A 122 8.84 17.57 6.16
N ALA A 123 8.26 16.45 5.76
CA ALA A 123 8.95 15.16 5.72
C ALA A 123 9.95 15.05 4.57
N GLY A 124 9.65 15.66 3.42
CA GLY A 124 10.49 15.53 2.22
C GLY A 124 11.91 15.98 2.42
N PRO A 125 12.17 17.22 2.88
CA PRO A 125 13.54 17.70 3.10
C PRO A 125 14.31 16.86 4.11
N LYS A 126 13.64 16.27 5.08
CA LYS A 126 14.25 15.44 6.11
C LYS A 126 14.54 14.01 5.64
N SER A 127 14.00 13.63 4.49
CA SER A 127 14.08 12.26 3.98
C SER A 127 15.00 12.12 2.77
N THR A 128 15.86 13.10 2.52
CA THR A 128 16.74 13.12 1.32
C THR A 128 17.72 11.96 1.28
N ARG A 129 18.04 11.36 2.43
CA ARG A 129 18.91 10.18 2.50
C ARG A 129 18.25 8.90 2.01
N ALA A 130 16.93 8.90 1.91
CA ALA A 130 16.17 7.75 1.41
C ALA A 130 16.20 7.75 -0.12
N ARG A 131 17.32 7.32 -0.71
CA ARG A 131 17.56 7.38 -2.16
C ARG A 131 16.74 6.38 -2.96
N ASN A 132 16.23 5.34 -2.31
CA ASN A 132 15.39 4.32 -2.93
C ASN A 132 13.90 4.58 -2.71
N LEU A 133 13.54 5.78 -2.28
CA LEU A 133 12.17 6.17 -1.95
C LEU A 133 11.44 6.71 -3.18
N SER A 134 10.22 6.25 -3.38
CA SER A 134 9.24 6.84 -4.29
C SER A 134 8.02 7.27 -3.48
N VAL A 135 7.51 8.46 -3.76
CA VAL A 135 6.32 8.98 -3.08
C VAL A 135 5.23 9.24 -4.12
N TRP A 136 4.06 8.67 -3.88
CA TRP A 136 2.91 8.82 -4.75
C TRP A 136 1.80 9.56 -4.00
N GLN A 137 1.15 10.45 -4.69
CA GLN A 137 -0.04 11.12 -4.19
C GLN A 137 -1.25 10.66 -4.98
N ILE A 138 -2.25 10.17 -4.26
CA ILE A 138 -3.56 9.86 -4.84
C ILE A 138 -4.46 11.06 -4.52
N PRO A 139 -4.99 11.76 -5.51
CA PRO A 139 -5.88 12.88 -5.26
C PRO A 139 -7.08 12.46 -4.40
N SER A 140 -7.48 13.33 -3.47
CA SER A 140 -8.54 13.01 -2.51
C SER A 140 -9.86 12.66 -3.19
N GLU A 141 -10.17 13.26 -4.32
CA GLU A 141 -11.37 12.93 -5.08
C GLU A 141 -11.36 11.47 -5.56
N GLN A 142 -10.20 10.99 -5.98
CA GLN A 142 -10.04 9.62 -6.45
C GLN A 142 -10.09 8.63 -5.29
N SER A 143 -9.45 8.94 -4.18
CA SER A 143 -9.46 8.06 -3.01
C SER A 143 -10.86 7.96 -2.40
N GLN A 144 -11.62 9.05 -2.40
CA GLN A 144 -13.00 9.04 -1.94
C GLN A 144 -13.92 8.24 -2.88
N ALA A 145 -13.66 8.31 -4.17
CA ALA A 145 -14.40 7.50 -5.14
C ALA A 145 -14.15 6.00 -4.92
N LEU A 146 -12.90 5.63 -4.62
CA LEU A 146 -12.56 4.24 -4.28
C LEU A 146 -13.26 3.80 -3.00
N ALA A 147 -13.33 4.66 -1.98
CA ALA A 147 -13.96 4.34 -0.71
C ALA A 147 -15.42 3.92 -0.88
N ARG A 148 -16.13 4.54 -1.81
CA ARG A 148 -17.53 4.22 -2.08
C ARG A 148 -17.74 2.80 -2.61
N LEU A 149 -16.72 2.22 -3.23
CA LEU A 149 -16.79 0.83 -3.70
C LEU A 149 -16.79 -0.17 -2.55
N ALA A 150 -16.24 0.19 -1.41
CA ALA A 150 -16.17 -0.68 -0.25
C ALA A 150 -17.47 -0.72 0.57
N GLU A 151 -18.37 0.21 0.34
CA GLU A 151 -19.61 0.34 1.10
C GLU A 151 -20.63 -0.75 0.78
N ARG A 152 -20.43 -1.51 -0.30
CA ARG A 152 -21.37 -2.54 -0.75
C ARG A 152 -20.70 -3.89 -0.82
N GLU A 153 -21.37 -4.91 -0.33
CA GLU A 153 -20.89 -6.28 -0.34
C GLU A 153 -20.58 -6.81 -1.74
N THR A 154 -21.26 -6.28 -2.74
CA THR A 154 -21.13 -6.73 -4.11
C THR A 154 -20.25 -5.85 -4.96
N SER A 155 -19.53 -4.91 -4.34
CA SER A 155 -18.66 -4.00 -5.07
C SER A 155 -17.52 -4.77 -5.74
N LYS A 156 -17.26 -4.43 -6.99
CA LYS A 156 -16.12 -4.94 -7.73
C LYS A 156 -15.09 -3.84 -7.86
N VAL A 157 -13.86 -4.16 -7.47
CA VAL A 157 -12.71 -3.29 -7.67
C VAL A 157 -11.98 -3.80 -8.88
N GLY A 158 -11.80 -2.95 -9.85
CA GLY A 158 -11.01 -3.34 -10.98
C GLY A 158 -11.40 -2.63 -12.25
N SER A 159 -10.57 -2.65 -13.13
CA SER A 159 -10.49 -2.20 -14.52
C SER A 159 -11.39 -1.20 -15.08
#